data_728d4aa470be4183bbc8b8d173693a1f
#
_entry.id   728d4aa470be4183bbc8b8d173693a1f
#
_cell.length_a   1.000
_cell.length_b   1.000
_cell.length_c   1.000
_cell.angle_alpha   90.00
_cell.angle_beta   90.00
_cell.angle_gamma   90.00
#
_symmetry.space_group_name_H-M   'P 1'
#
loop_
_entity.id
_entity.type
_entity.pdbx_description
1 polymer ?
#
loop_
_entity_poly.entity_id
_entity_poly.type
_entity_poly.pdbx_seq_one_letter_code
_entity_poly.pdbx_strand_id
1 'polypeptide(L)'
;MLSTAEGVRNRAIVEMLYSCGLRVSELVNLKMNDLFLNDNYIRVVGKGNKQRLVPIGEYAIASVENYLPIRWETLVDAGERRGKHTDERTVISRIAADSDETLFLNRRGGKISREMIFTIIKNAAKSVGITKQISPHTFRHSFATHLVENGADLRVVQEMLGHESILTTEIYTHVSKEVWMKDILSKHPLAGH
;
A
#
# COMPACT_ATOMS: atom_id res chain seq x y z
N MET A 1 7.24 19.60 6.35
CA MET A 1 7.10 18.23 6.91
C MET A 1 7.13 17.12 5.85
N LEU A 2 6.70 17.33 4.62
CA LEU A 2 6.68 16.30 3.56
C LEU A 2 8.02 16.09 2.84
N SER A 3 8.98 16.97 3.02
CA SER A 3 10.30 16.91 2.35
C SER A 3 11.35 16.05 3.06
N THR A 4 11.04 15.49 4.22
CA THR A 4 11.94 14.57 4.92
C THR A 4 11.73 13.14 4.44
N ALA A 5 12.77 12.31 4.48
CA ALA A 5 12.70 10.88 4.16
C ALA A 5 11.52 10.16 4.82
N GLU A 6 11.27 10.47 6.10
CA GLU A 6 10.11 9.94 6.81
C GLU A 6 8.78 10.50 6.32
N GLY A 7 8.75 11.77 5.96
CA GLY A 7 7.55 12.42 5.41
C GLY A 7 7.13 11.77 4.10
N VAL A 8 8.07 11.49 3.19
CA VAL A 8 7.82 10.80 1.91
C VAL A 8 7.29 9.39 2.15
N ARG A 9 7.96 8.60 3.00
CA ARG A 9 7.49 7.27 3.39
C ARG A 9 6.07 7.31 3.99
N ASN A 10 5.84 8.22 4.93
CA ASN A 10 4.58 8.30 5.67
C ASN A 10 3.43 8.71 4.72
N ARG A 11 3.71 9.55 3.72
CA ARG A 11 2.75 9.89 2.68
C ARG A 11 2.39 8.65 1.86
N ALA A 12 3.36 7.89 1.38
CA ALA A 12 3.10 6.66 0.63
C ALA A 12 2.28 5.66 1.44
N ILE A 13 2.53 5.54 2.76
CA ILE A 13 1.73 4.69 3.66
C ILE A 13 0.26 5.14 3.70
N VAL A 14 0.00 6.43 3.87
CA VAL A 14 -1.37 6.97 3.97
C VAL A 14 -2.09 6.82 2.63
N GLU A 15 -1.42 7.15 1.52
CA GLU A 15 -1.98 6.99 0.18
C GLU A 15 -2.35 5.53 -0.11
N MET A 16 -1.48 4.58 0.22
CA MET A 16 -1.75 3.15 0.03
C MET A 16 -2.90 2.65 0.89
N LEU A 17 -3.00 3.08 2.14
CA LEU A 17 -4.12 2.73 3.02
C LEU A 17 -5.46 3.22 2.46
N TYR A 18 -5.49 4.44 1.94
CA TYR A 18 -6.70 5.03 1.41
C TYR A 18 -7.02 4.51 0.00
N SER A 19 -6.06 4.54 -0.92
CA SER A 19 -6.29 4.18 -2.33
C SER A 19 -6.55 2.70 -2.58
N CYS A 20 -6.05 1.83 -1.70
CA CYS A 20 -6.21 0.38 -1.85
C CYS A 20 -7.10 -0.25 -0.77
N GLY A 21 -7.56 0.52 0.20
CA GLY A 21 -8.39 0.04 1.30
C GLY A 21 -7.75 -1.10 2.10
N LEU A 22 -6.40 -1.10 2.25
CA LEU A 22 -5.65 -2.17 2.88
C LEU A 22 -5.93 -2.28 4.39
N ARG A 23 -5.91 -3.53 4.89
CA ARG A 23 -5.75 -3.74 6.34
C ARG A 23 -4.32 -3.36 6.74
N VAL A 24 -4.14 -2.89 7.97
CA VAL A 24 -2.79 -2.54 8.47
C VAL A 24 -1.82 -3.73 8.39
N SER A 25 -2.29 -4.94 8.65
CA SER A 25 -1.49 -6.16 8.54
C SER A 25 -1.10 -6.48 7.10
N GLU A 26 -1.94 -6.18 6.13
CA GLU A 26 -1.66 -6.34 4.71
C GLU A 26 -0.60 -5.32 4.25
N LEU A 27 -0.76 -4.05 4.64
CA LEU A 27 0.18 -2.99 4.31
C LEU A 27 1.60 -3.30 4.82
N VAL A 28 1.75 -3.67 6.10
CA VAL A 28 3.08 -3.94 6.68
C VAL A 28 3.73 -5.21 6.14
N ASN A 29 2.96 -6.11 5.53
CA ASN A 29 3.45 -7.34 4.90
C ASN A 29 3.60 -7.23 3.38
N LEU A 30 3.17 -6.12 2.76
CA LEU A 30 3.26 -5.92 1.32
C LEU A 30 4.73 -5.95 0.90
N LYS A 31 5.05 -6.77 -0.11
CA LYS A 31 6.41 -6.97 -0.60
C LYS A 31 6.65 -6.19 -1.89
N MET A 32 7.92 -5.99 -2.23
CA MET A 32 8.31 -5.37 -3.51
C MET A 32 7.77 -6.16 -4.71
N ASN A 33 7.81 -7.49 -4.65
CA ASN A 33 7.28 -8.38 -5.70
C ASN A 33 5.74 -8.40 -5.80
N ASP A 34 5.06 -7.71 -4.91
CA ASP A 34 3.61 -7.59 -4.94
C ASP A 34 3.14 -6.33 -5.68
N LEU A 35 4.07 -5.50 -6.14
CA LEU A 35 3.80 -4.24 -6.82
C LEU A 35 3.84 -4.43 -8.33
N PHE A 36 2.73 -4.19 -9.00
CA PHE A 36 2.59 -4.19 -10.46
C PHE A 36 2.12 -2.80 -10.89
N LEU A 37 2.98 -1.80 -10.64
CA LEU A 37 2.63 -0.38 -10.77
C LEU A 37 2.34 0.01 -12.22
N ASN A 38 3.03 -0.58 -13.19
CA ASN A 38 2.79 -0.35 -14.61
C ASN A 38 1.41 -0.87 -15.08
N ASP A 39 0.88 -1.86 -14.36
CA ASP A 39 -0.41 -2.48 -14.64
C ASP A 39 -1.52 -1.97 -13.70
N ASN A 40 -1.22 -0.96 -12.88
CA ASN A 40 -2.13 -0.32 -11.92
C ASN A 40 -2.77 -1.28 -10.90
N TYR A 41 -2.03 -2.28 -10.42
CA TYR A 41 -2.50 -3.15 -9.34
C TYR A 41 -1.38 -3.59 -8.40
N ILE A 42 -1.80 -4.07 -7.24
CA ILE A 42 -0.96 -4.76 -6.26
C ILE A 42 -1.56 -6.11 -5.91
N ARG A 43 -0.71 -7.06 -5.54
CA ARG A 43 -1.12 -8.36 -4.99
C ARG A 43 -1.11 -8.29 -3.48
N VAL A 44 -2.23 -8.60 -2.85
CA VAL A 44 -2.40 -8.56 -1.40
C VAL A 44 -2.62 -9.96 -0.86
N VAL A 45 -1.84 -10.34 0.14
CA VAL A 45 -1.98 -11.63 0.84
C VAL A 45 -2.77 -11.40 2.12
N GLY A 46 -3.96 -11.99 2.20
CA GLY A 46 -4.86 -11.90 3.33
C GLY A 46 -4.76 -13.08 4.31
N LYS A 47 -5.75 -13.19 5.19
CA LYS A 47 -5.87 -14.30 6.14
C LYS A 47 -5.96 -15.65 5.40
N GLY A 48 -5.26 -16.66 5.92
CA GLY A 48 -5.23 -17.99 5.31
C GLY A 48 -4.42 -18.05 4.00
N ASN A 49 -3.48 -17.12 3.80
CA ASN A 49 -2.64 -17.04 2.60
C ASN A 49 -3.44 -16.82 1.29
N LYS A 50 -4.69 -16.37 1.39
CA LYS A 50 -5.51 -16.05 0.22
C LYS A 50 -4.97 -14.79 -0.45
N GLN A 51 -4.71 -14.87 -1.74
CA GLN A 51 -4.21 -13.76 -2.54
C GLN A 51 -5.36 -13.10 -3.29
N ARG A 52 -5.30 -11.78 -3.40
CA ARG A 52 -6.19 -10.99 -4.24
C ARG A 52 -5.43 -9.86 -4.92
N LEU A 53 -5.96 -9.41 -6.03
CA LEU A 53 -5.45 -8.22 -6.72
C LEU A 53 -6.28 -7.03 -6.29
N VAL A 54 -5.61 -5.92 -6.05
CA VAL A 54 -6.24 -4.66 -5.65
C VAL A 54 -5.75 -3.57 -6.60
N PRO A 55 -6.64 -2.85 -7.27
CA PRO A 55 -6.28 -1.69 -8.07
C PRO A 55 -5.57 -0.63 -7.23
N ILE A 56 -4.62 0.06 -7.84
CA ILE A 56 -3.91 1.18 -7.22
C ILE A 56 -4.02 2.41 -8.11
N GLY A 57 -4.46 3.53 -7.54
CA GLY A 57 -4.61 4.79 -8.24
C GLY A 57 -3.29 5.54 -8.42
N GLU A 58 -3.26 6.46 -9.38
CA GLU A 58 -2.06 7.23 -9.78
C GLU A 58 -1.38 7.97 -8.62
N TYR A 59 -2.14 8.56 -7.70
CA TYR A 59 -1.58 9.26 -6.53
C TYR A 59 -0.81 8.32 -5.60
N ALA A 60 -1.31 7.10 -5.39
CA ALA A 60 -0.63 6.10 -4.58
C ALA A 60 0.61 5.56 -5.31
N ILE A 61 0.53 5.34 -6.63
CA ILE A 61 1.67 4.95 -7.47
C ILE A 61 2.77 6.01 -7.35
N ALA A 62 2.47 7.27 -7.64
CA ALA A 62 3.44 8.36 -7.55
C ALA A 62 4.05 8.49 -6.14
N SER A 63 3.26 8.29 -5.09
CA SER A 63 3.75 8.33 -3.71
C SER A 63 4.67 7.15 -3.39
N VAL A 64 4.40 5.96 -3.91
CA VAL A 64 5.28 4.78 -3.78
C VAL A 64 6.56 5.01 -4.56
N GLU A 65 6.49 5.43 -5.81
CA GLU A 65 7.67 5.71 -6.66
C GLU A 65 8.60 6.75 -6.02
N ASN A 66 8.04 7.83 -5.45
CA ASN A 66 8.82 8.82 -4.70
C ASN A 66 9.47 8.25 -3.43
N TYR A 67 8.89 7.19 -2.85
CA TYR A 67 9.45 6.53 -1.67
C TYR A 67 10.54 5.52 -2.01
N LEU A 68 10.54 4.89 -3.17
CA LEU A 68 11.52 3.84 -3.51
C LEU A 68 12.99 4.27 -3.38
N PRO A 69 13.41 5.46 -3.84
CA PRO A 69 14.78 5.95 -3.59
C PRO A 69 15.11 6.06 -2.10
N ILE A 70 14.19 6.61 -1.32
CA ILE A 70 14.34 6.77 0.16
C ILE A 70 14.46 5.39 0.84
N ARG A 71 13.66 4.42 0.40
CA ARG A 71 13.72 3.05 0.87
C ARG A 71 15.11 2.46 0.64
N TRP A 72 15.65 2.68 -0.54
CA TRP A 72 16.98 2.24 -0.91
C TRP A 72 18.06 2.84 -0.01
N GLU A 73 18.08 4.16 0.16
CA GLU A 73 19.00 4.86 1.06
C GLU A 73 18.92 4.30 2.48
N THR A 74 17.69 4.04 2.96
CA THR A 74 17.46 3.43 4.29
C THR A 74 18.13 2.06 4.43
N LEU A 75 18.13 1.23 3.38
CA LEU A 75 18.78 -0.09 3.38
C LEU A 75 20.30 0.03 3.36
N VAL A 76 20.85 0.95 2.57
CA VAL A 76 22.29 1.24 2.51
C VAL A 76 22.79 1.66 3.89
N ASP A 77 22.17 2.69 4.47
CA ASP A 77 22.51 3.19 5.81
C ASP A 77 22.43 2.11 6.91
N ALA A 78 21.42 1.25 6.82
CA ALA A 78 21.26 0.15 7.77
C ALA A 78 22.33 -0.92 7.59
N GLY A 79 22.81 -1.12 6.38
CA GLY A 79 23.94 -2.01 6.05
C GLY A 79 25.24 -1.50 6.63
N GLU A 80 25.56 -0.23 6.43
CA GLU A 80 26.75 0.43 6.93
C GLU A 80 26.83 0.41 8.46
N ARG A 81 25.72 0.74 9.12
CA ARG A 81 25.62 0.68 10.61
C ARG A 81 25.87 -0.72 11.18
N ARG A 82 25.69 -1.78 10.39
CA ARG A 82 25.98 -3.17 10.78
C ARG A 82 27.40 -3.62 10.41
N GLY A 83 28.29 -2.68 9.99
CA GLY A 83 29.68 -2.96 9.61
C GLY A 83 29.82 -3.79 8.33
N LYS A 84 28.77 -3.85 7.51
CA LYS A 84 28.82 -4.49 6.19
C LYS A 84 29.23 -3.45 5.17
N HIS A 85 30.49 -3.50 4.74
CA HIS A 85 30.97 -2.65 3.66
C HIS A 85 30.10 -2.88 2.41
N THR A 86 29.43 -1.84 1.97
CA THR A 86 28.47 -1.90 0.85
C THR A 86 29.19 -1.46 -0.41
N ASP A 87 29.93 -2.38 -1.06
CA ASP A 87 30.37 -2.16 -2.42
C ASP A 87 29.17 -2.25 -3.40
N GLU A 88 29.33 -1.69 -4.58
CA GLU A 88 28.29 -1.61 -5.61
C GLU A 88 27.71 -3.00 -5.99
N ARG A 89 28.53 -4.05 -5.96
CA ARG A 89 28.13 -5.44 -6.24
C ARG A 89 27.26 -6.04 -5.13
N THR A 90 27.59 -5.75 -3.88
CA THR A 90 26.79 -6.15 -2.71
C THR A 90 25.46 -5.43 -2.72
N VAL A 91 25.41 -4.18 -3.19
CA VAL A 91 24.20 -3.39 -3.40
C VAL A 91 23.33 -4.06 -4.47
N ILE A 92 23.87 -4.37 -5.65
CA ILE A 92 23.14 -5.01 -6.75
C ILE A 92 22.62 -6.41 -6.36
N SER A 93 23.45 -7.23 -5.67
CA SER A 93 22.99 -8.55 -5.21
C SER A 93 21.88 -8.48 -4.17
N ARG A 94 21.83 -7.40 -3.37
CA ARG A 94 20.73 -7.15 -2.42
C ARG A 94 19.48 -6.65 -3.13
N ILE A 95 19.58 -5.82 -4.17
CA ILE A 95 18.42 -5.45 -5.00
C ILE A 95 17.77 -6.71 -5.56
N ALA A 96 18.54 -7.65 -6.07
CA ALA A 96 18.06 -8.91 -6.60
C ALA A 96 17.44 -9.81 -5.51
N ALA A 97 17.97 -9.77 -4.28
CA ALA A 97 17.44 -10.49 -3.12
C ALA A 97 16.29 -9.73 -2.41
N ASP A 98 16.18 -8.42 -2.64
CA ASP A 98 15.23 -7.52 -1.97
C ASP A 98 13.78 -7.67 -2.49
N SER A 99 13.62 -8.37 -3.60
CA SER A 99 12.31 -8.58 -4.22
C SER A 99 11.28 -9.24 -3.29
N ASP A 100 11.74 -10.00 -2.28
CA ASP A 100 10.90 -10.66 -1.29
C ASP A 100 10.78 -9.86 0.04
N GLU A 101 11.47 -8.72 0.15
CA GLU A 101 11.38 -7.85 1.32
C GLU A 101 10.15 -6.96 1.31
N THR A 102 9.73 -6.54 2.51
CA THR A 102 8.56 -5.67 2.66
C THR A 102 8.81 -4.28 2.08
N LEU A 103 7.78 -3.69 1.47
CA LEU A 103 7.83 -2.36 0.88
C LEU A 103 8.20 -1.29 1.92
N PHE A 104 7.49 -1.24 3.04
CA PHE A 104 7.67 -0.19 4.03
C PHE A 104 8.65 -0.59 5.14
N LEU A 105 9.70 0.24 5.29
CA LEU A 105 10.78 0.04 6.24
C LEU A 105 10.69 1.01 7.42
N ASN A 106 11.17 0.56 8.57
CA ASN A 106 11.48 1.43 9.70
C ASN A 106 12.87 2.09 9.51
N ARG A 107 13.24 3.02 10.39
CA ARG A 107 14.54 3.74 10.34
C ARG A 107 15.77 2.83 10.43
N ARG A 108 15.62 1.57 10.83
CA ARG A 108 16.71 0.60 10.98
C ARG A 108 16.81 -0.34 9.77
N GLY A 109 16.04 -0.07 8.70
CA GLY A 109 16.01 -0.90 7.50
C GLY A 109 15.28 -2.23 7.68
N GLY A 110 14.55 -2.42 8.78
CA GLY A 110 13.68 -3.57 8.98
C GLY A 110 12.21 -3.23 8.67
N LYS A 111 11.37 -4.24 8.62
CA LYS A 111 9.92 -4.10 8.42
C LYS A 111 9.31 -3.10 9.41
N ILE A 112 8.41 -2.25 8.92
CA ILE A 112 7.64 -1.33 9.76
C ILE A 112 6.61 -2.08 10.60
N SER A 113 6.38 -1.65 11.85
CA SER A 113 5.40 -2.28 12.72
C SER A 113 3.99 -1.68 12.54
N ARG A 114 2.97 -2.45 12.95
CA ARG A 114 1.58 -1.97 12.95
C ARG A 114 1.41 -0.75 13.86
N GLU A 115 2.03 -0.76 15.04
CA GLU A 115 2.00 0.32 16.03
C GLU A 115 2.58 1.62 15.44
N MET A 116 3.64 1.51 14.62
CA MET A 116 4.20 2.67 13.92
C MET A 116 3.19 3.25 12.91
N ILE A 117 2.44 2.41 12.19
CA ILE A 117 1.39 2.89 11.27
C ILE A 117 0.32 3.69 12.02
N PHE A 118 -0.16 3.20 13.17
CA PHE A 118 -1.11 3.94 14.00
C PHE A 118 -0.54 5.29 14.46
N THR A 119 0.75 5.31 14.85
CA THR A 119 1.45 6.54 15.25
C THR A 119 1.55 7.54 14.09
N ILE A 120 1.90 7.08 12.89
CA ILE A 120 1.97 7.89 11.67
C ILE A 120 0.62 8.54 11.38
N ILE A 121 -0.46 7.76 11.37
CA ILE A 121 -1.81 8.24 11.10
C ILE A 121 -2.23 9.29 12.15
N LYS A 122 -2.02 9.00 13.44
CA LYS A 122 -2.34 9.90 14.54
C LYS A 122 -1.61 11.24 14.40
N ASN A 123 -0.33 11.20 14.07
CA ASN A 123 0.49 12.40 13.89
C ASN A 123 0.07 13.20 12.65
N ALA A 124 -0.25 12.51 11.54
CA ALA A 124 -0.76 13.14 10.33
C ALA A 124 -2.10 13.84 10.60
N ALA A 125 -3.05 13.18 11.25
CA ALA A 125 -4.33 13.78 11.63
C ALA A 125 -4.15 15.03 12.52
N LYS A 126 -3.29 14.93 13.54
CA LYS A 126 -2.97 16.04 14.43
C LYS A 126 -2.34 17.24 13.69
N SER A 127 -1.47 16.98 12.72
CA SER A 127 -0.76 18.03 11.98
C SER A 127 -1.69 18.88 11.09
N VAL A 128 -2.85 18.37 10.72
CA VAL A 128 -3.89 19.07 9.95
C VAL A 128 -5.11 19.45 10.78
N GLY A 129 -5.01 19.39 12.11
CA GLY A 129 -6.05 19.86 13.03
C GLY A 129 -7.24 18.92 13.17
N ILE A 130 -7.15 17.67 12.71
CA ILE A 130 -8.23 16.70 12.88
C ILE A 130 -8.24 16.18 14.32
N THR A 131 -9.32 16.46 15.04
CA THR A 131 -9.51 16.05 16.44
C THR A 131 -10.19 14.67 16.57
N LYS A 132 -10.93 14.25 15.54
CA LYS A 132 -11.56 12.93 15.50
C LYS A 132 -10.50 11.82 15.47
N GLN A 133 -10.75 10.74 16.19
CA GLN A 133 -9.86 9.57 16.17
C GLN A 133 -9.89 8.89 14.80
N ILE A 134 -8.75 8.91 14.11
CA ILE A 134 -8.55 8.26 12.82
C ILE A 134 -7.64 7.04 12.99
N SER A 135 -7.97 5.94 12.31
CA SER A 135 -7.24 4.69 12.33
C SER A 135 -7.14 4.10 10.91
N PRO A 136 -6.31 3.08 10.67
CA PRO A 136 -6.30 2.37 9.38
C PRO A 136 -7.68 1.84 8.96
N HIS A 137 -8.52 1.45 9.91
CA HIS A 137 -9.90 1.02 9.64
C HIS A 137 -10.77 2.16 9.11
N THR A 138 -10.53 3.40 9.58
CA THR A 138 -11.23 4.58 9.07
C THR A 138 -10.94 4.79 7.59
N PHE A 139 -9.68 4.69 7.15
CA PHE A 139 -9.30 4.81 5.74
C PHE A 139 -10.00 3.75 4.88
N ARG A 140 -9.96 2.50 5.31
CA ARG A 140 -10.59 1.40 4.60
C ARG A 140 -12.11 1.56 4.50
N HIS A 141 -12.75 2.01 5.57
CA HIS A 141 -14.19 2.29 5.57
C HIS A 141 -14.53 3.44 4.62
N SER A 142 -13.80 4.56 4.71
CA SER A 142 -13.98 5.70 3.80
C SER A 142 -13.77 5.30 2.34
N PHE A 143 -12.74 4.52 2.04
CA PHE A 143 -12.50 4.01 0.69
C PHE A 143 -13.69 3.20 0.17
N ALA A 144 -14.18 2.23 0.97
CA ALA A 144 -15.34 1.42 0.59
C ALA A 144 -16.57 2.28 0.34
N THR A 145 -16.85 3.23 1.24
CA THR A 145 -18.00 4.13 1.14
C THR A 145 -17.92 4.99 -0.12
N HIS A 146 -16.77 5.63 -0.37
CA HIS A 146 -16.61 6.49 -1.54
C HIS A 146 -16.68 5.72 -2.87
N LEU A 147 -16.18 4.49 -2.93
CA LEU A 147 -16.36 3.66 -4.13
C LEU A 147 -17.84 3.38 -4.41
N VAL A 148 -18.61 3.02 -3.39
CA VAL A 148 -20.04 2.74 -3.53
C VAL A 148 -20.82 4.01 -3.87
N GLU A 149 -20.51 5.14 -3.25
CA GLU A 149 -21.10 6.46 -3.55
C GLU A 149 -20.81 6.89 -5.00
N ASN A 150 -19.62 6.54 -5.52
CA ASN A 150 -19.25 6.77 -6.92
C ASN A 150 -19.83 5.72 -7.89
N GLY A 151 -20.71 4.83 -7.41
CA GLY A 151 -21.44 3.88 -8.24
C GLY A 151 -20.72 2.55 -8.50
N ALA A 152 -19.69 2.20 -7.70
CA ALA A 152 -19.12 0.86 -7.75
C ALA A 152 -20.09 -0.18 -7.18
N ASP A 153 -20.12 -1.37 -7.78
CA ASP A 153 -20.91 -2.48 -7.27
C ASP A 153 -20.42 -2.90 -5.88
N LEU A 154 -21.34 -2.97 -4.92
CA LEU A 154 -21.03 -3.29 -3.52
C LEU A 154 -20.36 -4.66 -3.38
N ARG A 155 -20.74 -5.66 -4.20
CA ARG A 155 -20.16 -7.00 -4.16
C ARG A 155 -18.72 -6.97 -4.61
N VAL A 156 -18.43 -6.22 -5.68
CA VAL A 156 -17.07 -6.01 -6.18
C VAL A 156 -16.19 -5.35 -5.13
N VAL A 157 -16.71 -4.32 -4.45
CA VAL A 157 -15.99 -3.64 -3.36
C VAL A 157 -15.72 -4.59 -2.18
N GLN A 158 -16.71 -5.39 -1.78
CA GLN A 158 -16.56 -6.37 -0.69
C GLN A 158 -15.50 -7.41 -1.00
N GLU A 159 -15.48 -7.90 -2.23
CA GLU A 159 -14.50 -8.89 -2.68
C GLU A 159 -13.09 -8.31 -2.75
N MET A 160 -12.94 -7.13 -3.35
CA MET A 160 -11.67 -6.41 -3.38
C MET A 160 -11.11 -6.16 -1.97
N LEU A 161 -11.99 -5.91 -1.02
CA LEU A 161 -11.62 -5.78 0.38
C LEU A 161 -11.36 -7.11 1.08
N GLY A 162 -11.70 -8.26 0.48
CA GLY A 162 -11.47 -9.58 1.06
C GLY A 162 -12.38 -9.86 2.26
N HIS A 163 -13.68 -9.62 2.13
CA HIS A 163 -14.70 -10.09 3.07
C HIS A 163 -14.96 -11.57 2.83
N GLU A 164 -14.88 -12.40 3.89
CA GLU A 164 -14.93 -13.88 3.82
C GLU A 164 -16.32 -14.47 3.48
N SER A 165 -17.33 -13.66 3.36
CA SER A 165 -18.72 -14.12 3.26
C SER A 165 -19.31 -13.79 1.90
N ILE A 166 -18.90 -14.44 0.85
CA ILE A 166 -19.77 -14.78 -0.29
C ILE A 166 -18.95 -15.69 -1.23
N LEU A 167 -19.48 -16.84 -1.53
CA LEU A 167 -19.17 -17.76 -2.62
C LEU A 167 -18.92 -17.00 -3.93
N THR A 168 -17.68 -16.72 -4.31
CA THR A 168 -17.46 -16.10 -5.62
C THR A 168 -16.05 -16.27 -6.15
N THR A 169 -15.67 -17.50 -6.35
CA THR A 169 -14.67 -17.83 -7.37
C THR A 169 -15.28 -17.72 -8.78
N GLU A 170 -16.60 -17.61 -8.91
CA GLU A 170 -17.30 -17.67 -10.19
C GLU A 170 -17.56 -16.34 -10.88
N ILE A 171 -17.54 -15.19 -10.18
CA ILE A 171 -17.87 -13.90 -10.80
C ILE A 171 -16.76 -13.39 -11.74
N TYR A 172 -15.51 -13.79 -11.53
CA TYR A 172 -14.37 -13.36 -12.37
C TYR A 172 -14.19 -14.14 -13.67
N THR A 173 -14.97 -15.18 -13.91
CA THR A 173 -14.85 -15.96 -15.17
C THR A 173 -15.51 -15.29 -16.38
N HIS A 174 -16.34 -14.25 -16.18
CA HIS A 174 -17.12 -13.62 -17.25
C HIS A 174 -16.80 -12.15 -17.55
N VAL A 175 -16.07 -11.45 -16.67
CA VAL A 175 -15.59 -10.07 -16.93
C VAL A 175 -14.07 -10.10 -16.95
N SER A 176 -13.46 -9.61 -18.02
CA SER A 176 -12.01 -9.55 -18.07
C SER A 176 -11.49 -8.70 -16.90
N LYS A 177 -10.41 -9.17 -16.26
CA LYS A 177 -9.75 -8.49 -15.14
C LYS A 177 -9.49 -7.00 -15.44
N GLU A 178 -9.16 -6.68 -16.68
CA GLU A 178 -8.89 -5.33 -17.15
C GLU A 178 -10.12 -4.42 -17.10
N VAL A 179 -11.29 -4.93 -17.50
CA VAL A 179 -12.56 -4.19 -17.46
C VAL A 179 -12.93 -3.87 -16.03
N TRP A 180 -12.83 -4.85 -15.13
CA TRP A 180 -13.11 -4.67 -13.72
C TRP A 180 -12.16 -3.66 -13.05
N MET A 181 -10.85 -3.77 -13.29
CA MET A 181 -9.87 -2.82 -12.75
C MET A 181 -10.12 -1.40 -13.26
N LYS A 182 -10.39 -1.25 -14.55
CA LYS A 182 -10.69 0.05 -15.16
C LYS A 182 -11.95 0.67 -14.57
N ASP A 183 -12.99 -0.12 -14.33
CA ASP A 183 -14.23 0.35 -13.70
C ASP A 183 -13.97 0.85 -12.29
N ILE A 184 -13.26 0.09 -11.45
CA ILE A 184 -12.90 0.51 -10.08
C ILE A 184 -12.02 1.75 -10.08
N LEU A 185 -10.99 1.83 -10.95
CA LEU A 185 -10.11 2.98 -11.02
C LEU A 185 -10.86 4.24 -11.46
N SER A 186 -11.84 4.13 -12.38
CA SER A 186 -12.67 5.27 -12.80
C SER A 186 -13.58 5.79 -11.67
N LYS A 187 -13.95 4.95 -10.71
CA LYS A 187 -14.78 5.26 -9.54
C LYS A 187 -13.96 5.51 -8.27
N HIS A 188 -12.64 5.45 -8.41
CA HIS A 188 -11.73 5.70 -7.29
C HIS A 188 -11.92 7.11 -6.74
N PRO A 189 -11.94 7.33 -5.40
CA PRO A 189 -12.20 8.64 -4.80
C PRO A 189 -11.25 9.75 -5.26
N LEU A 190 -10.06 9.39 -5.74
CA LEU A 190 -9.06 10.30 -6.29
C LEU A 190 -8.95 10.21 -7.83
N ALA A 191 -9.91 9.60 -8.54
CA ALA A 191 -9.94 9.61 -9.99
C ALA A 191 -10.39 10.99 -10.48
N GLY A 192 -9.59 11.65 -11.30
CA GLY A 192 -10.02 12.82 -12.04
C GLY A 192 -9.97 14.18 -11.30
N HIS A 193 -9.05 14.35 -10.35
CA HIS A 193 -8.72 15.66 -9.78
C HIS A 193 -7.31 16.10 -10.14
#